data_e86f3970065ff49c5d620d76e4627b44
#
_entry.id   e86f3970065ff49c5d620d76e4627b44
#
_cell.length_a   1.000
_cell.length_b   1.000
_cell.length_c   1.000
_cell.angle_alpha   90.00
_cell.angle_beta   90.00
_cell.angle_gamma   90.00
#
_symmetry.space_group_name_H-M   'P 1'
#
loop_
_entity.id
_entity.type
_entity.pdbx_description
1 polymer ?
#
loop_
_entity_poly.entity_id
_entity_poly.type
_entity_poly.pdbx_seq_one_letter_code
_entity_poly.pdbx_strand_id
1 'polypeptide(L)'
;GMLVLKLLESERARDAASAVTFGSFVAMSALLFGQSLPMTLLVALALLPLLAALQALQPASATPPFARAFARPALLLALSLPLALVAFLFVPRLSSPLWGAPGADQARTGISPRMAPGDFVDLLTDDRPALRVAFDGAPPPPDQRYFRGLVMWHFDGRAWTATATAPASRPEILQPQAPVYSYEVTLEPTGRHWLFALDTPLAAPADAVMSAARELARARPIDAVLHYRAVSAPRRALAPTLGESERRRGLQLPPDFDPRARALAAQWRQRYGDDARAIAGAALVLFHDGGFSYNLAAPPLGRDSVDDFLFGTREGFCEHYASSFVFLVRAAGIPARVVTGYQGGYWNALGGYLLVRQSDAHAWAEVWLPGHGWTRYDPTAAVRPERVMLGAAAAAAGTGAWYQADWLQAVRNRWDIVNRLWDRAVIGFDSLRQRGLLTPFGIERADWGTLAAALAAASTLVLALSLLLTLARRERREPLAAAQAQLERRLARAGVARRPAEGPLHYFQRAARALPQHRDELQALGETYLALRYACAAPAAELVQNYLIQVRHFRPRRVVQ
;
A
#
# COMPACT_ATOMS: atom_id res chain seq x y z
N GLY A 1 24.95 -9.18 -6.14
CA GLY A 1 26.24 -9.79 -6.53
C GLY A 1 26.46 -9.79 -8.02
N MET A 2 25.75 -10.60 -8.82
CA MET A 2 25.99 -10.77 -10.28
C MET A 2 25.93 -9.47 -11.09
N LEU A 3 25.00 -8.55 -10.79
CA LEU A 3 24.90 -7.28 -11.52
C LEU A 3 26.14 -6.40 -11.32
N VAL A 4 26.68 -6.36 -10.11
CA VAL A 4 27.90 -5.59 -9.79
C VAL A 4 29.10 -6.18 -10.52
N LEU A 5 29.24 -7.51 -10.54
CA LEU A 5 30.30 -8.20 -11.27
C LEU A 5 30.19 -7.92 -12.78
N LYS A 6 28.97 -7.94 -13.34
CA LYS A 6 28.77 -7.65 -14.76
C LYS A 6 29.03 -6.19 -15.12
N LEU A 7 28.81 -5.24 -14.21
CA LEU A 7 29.17 -3.84 -14.39
C LEU A 7 30.71 -3.65 -14.37
N LEU A 8 31.43 -4.39 -13.53
CA LEU A 8 32.88 -4.35 -13.45
C LEU A 8 33.57 -4.96 -14.70
N GLU A 9 32.91 -5.93 -15.34
CA GLU A 9 33.38 -6.56 -16.58
C GLU A 9 33.01 -5.78 -17.87
N SER A 10 32.22 -4.71 -17.76
CA SER A 10 31.66 -4.02 -18.92
C SER A 10 32.72 -3.11 -19.59
N GLU A 11 33.32 -3.60 -20.67
CA GLU A 11 34.24 -2.84 -21.52
C GLU A 11 33.56 -2.23 -22.76
N ARG A 12 32.42 -2.77 -23.18
CA ARG A 12 31.72 -2.37 -24.40
C ARG A 12 30.34 -1.81 -24.12
N ALA A 13 29.87 -0.90 -24.95
CA ALA A 13 28.51 -0.35 -24.87
C ALA A 13 27.41 -1.43 -24.83
N ARG A 14 27.62 -2.58 -25.51
CA ARG A 14 26.73 -3.74 -25.49
C ARG A 14 26.65 -4.38 -24.12
N ASP A 15 27.75 -4.46 -23.39
CA ASP A 15 27.79 -5.08 -22.07
C ASP A 15 27.08 -4.18 -21.05
N ALA A 16 27.28 -2.86 -21.15
CA ALA A 16 26.57 -1.87 -20.38
C ALA A 16 25.04 -1.91 -20.65
N ALA A 17 24.64 -2.03 -21.93
CA ALA A 17 23.22 -2.18 -22.29
C ALA A 17 22.60 -3.44 -21.68
N SER A 18 23.31 -4.57 -21.71
CA SER A 18 22.86 -5.83 -21.10
C SER A 18 22.71 -5.69 -19.58
N ALA A 19 23.66 -5.04 -18.89
CA ALA A 19 23.62 -4.80 -17.46
C ALA A 19 22.43 -3.90 -17.07
N VAL A 20 22.16 -2.84 -17.83
CA VAL A 20 21.01 -1.95 -17.61
C VAL A 20 19.70 -2.68 -17.83
N THR A 21 19.60 -3.50 -18.88
CA THR A 21 18.38 -4.30 -19.15
C THR A 21 18.12 -5.29 -18.03
N PHE A 22 19.17 -5.98 -17.55
CA PHE A 22 19.05 -6.89 -16.41
C PHE A 22 18.68 -6.14 -15.11
N GLY A 23 19.26 -4.97 -14.89
CA GLY A 23 18.89 -4.09 -13.77
C GLY A 23 17.42 -3.68 -13.81
N SER A 24 16.88 -3.38 -14.99
CA SER A 24 15.46 -3.07 -15.19
C SER A 24 14.57 -4.27 -14.85
N PHE A 25 14.97 -5.48 -15.27
CA PHE A 25 14.27 -6.71 -14.91
C PHE A 25 14.25 -6.95 -13.39
N VAL A 26 15.41 -6.78 -12.73
CA VAL A 26 15.53 -6.89 -11.27
C VAL A 26 14.66 -5.86 -10.56
N ALA A 27 14.66 -4.60 -11.03
CA ALA A 27 13.80 -3.57 -10.46
C ALA A 27 12.30 -3.93 -10.58
N MET A 28 11.86 -4.42 -11.75
CA MET A 28 10.47 -4.86 -11.95
C MET A 28 10.12 -6.09 -11.12
N SER A 29 11.07 -7.01 -10.88
CA SER A 29 10.83 -8.21 -10.06
C SER A 29 10.50 -7.87 -8.60
N ALA A 30 10.85 -6.68 -8.10
CA ALA A 30 10.43 -6.21 -6.79
C ALA A 30 8.90 -6.17 -6.62
N LEU A 31 8.14 -5.97 -7.71
CA LEU A 31 6.67 -6.01 -7.68
C LEU A 31 6.09 -7.41 -7.42
N LEU A 32 6.89 -8.47 -7.54
CA LEU A 32 6.49 -9.82 -7.15
C LEU A 32 6.44 -9.99 -5.63
N PHE A 33 7.22 -9.19 -4.88
CA PHE A 33 7.27 -9.22 -3.43
C PHE A 33 6.29 -8.24 -2.77
N GLY A 34 5.92 -7.16 -3.46
CA GLY A 34 4.98 -6.19 -2.94
C GLY A 34 4.41 -5.30 -4.04
N GLN A 35 3.09 -5.19 -4.08
CA GLN A 35 2.34 -4.43 -5.10
C GLN A 35 1.75 -3.12 -4.53
N SER A 36 2.28 -2.64 -3.39
CA SER A 36 1.84 -1.38 -2.80
C SER A 36 2.15 -0.19 -3.70
N LEU A 37 1.35 0.87 -3.58
CA LEU A 37 1.59 2.11 -4.34
C LEU A 37 3.02 2.67 -4.15
N PRO A 38 3.59 2.74 -2.92
CA PRO A 38 4.98 3.18 -2.74
C PRO A 38 5.99 2.33 -3.50
N MET A 39 5.83 0.99 -3.49
CA MET A 39 6.71 0.09 -4.22
C MET A 39 6.62 0.31 -5.73
N THR A 40 5.41 0.46 -6.26
CA THR A 40 5.18 0.74 -7.68
C THR A 40 5.82 2.06 -8.12
N LEU A 41 5.68 3.12 -7.31
CA LEU A 41 6.32 4.41 -7.57
C LEU A 41 7.85 4.32 -7.48
N LEU A 42 8.37 3.57 -6.50
CA LEU A 42 9.81 3.35 -6.36
C LEU A 42 10.40 2.62 -7.58
N VAL A 43 9.72 1.58 -8.08
CA VAL A 43 10.13 0.86 -9.30
C VAL A 43 10.06 1.77 -10.52
N ALA A 44 8.98 2.55 -10.69
CA ALA A 44 8.87 3.52 -11.78
C ALA A 44 9.99 4.57 -11.73
N LEU A 45 10.32 5.08 -10.54
CA LEU A 45 11.42 6.02 -10.32
C LEU A 45 12.79 5.38 -10.64
N ALA A 46 13.01 4.12 -10.25
CA ALA A 46 14.23 3.39 -10.52
C ALA A 46 14.42 3.09 -12.03
N LEU A 47 13.33 2.92 -12.78
CA LEU A 47 13.40 2.71 -14.23
C LEU A 47 13.83 3.97 -14.99
N LEU A 48 13.59 5.18 -14.48
CA LEU A 48 13.96 6.42 -15.15
C LEU A 48 15.47 6.53 -15.45
N PRO A 49 16.37 6.40 -14.46
CA PRO A 49 17.81 6.44 -14.73
C PRO A 49 18.29 5.27 -15.58
N LEU A 50 17.69 4.08 -15.44
CA LEU A 50 18.04 2.92 -16.25
C LEU A 50 17.71 3.16 -17.73
N LEU A 51 16.53 3.69 -18.04
CA LEU A 51 16.14 4.06 -19.40
C LEU A 51 16.97 5.23 -19.93
N ALA A 52 17.33 6.20 -19.10
CA ALA A 52 18.23 7.29 -19.49
C ALA A 52 19.64 6.78 -19.82
N ALA A 53 20.17 5.83 -19.03
CA ALA A 53 21.44 5.17 -19.32
C ALA A 53 21.39 4.39 -20.65
N LEU A 54 20.31 3.64 -20.90
CA LEU A 54 20.12 2.92 -22.17
C LEU A 54 20.11 3.87 -23.38
N GLN A 55 19.49 5.04 -23.21
CA GLN A 55 19.45 6.07 -24.24
C GLN A 55 20.84 6.70 -24.46
N ALA A 56 21.61 6.92 -23.40
CA ALA A 56 22.95 7.49 -23.48
C ALA A 56 23.96 6.57 -24.20
N LEU A 57 23.69 5.26 -24.21
CA LEU A 57 24.52 4.27 -24.94
C LEU A 57 24.27 4.29 -26.46
N GLN A 58 23.26 5.00 -26.96
CA GLN A 58 23.02 5.15 -28.39
C GLN A 58 23.93 6.24 -28.95
N PRO A 59 24.54 6.04 -30.16
CA PRO A 59 25.37 7.05 -30.79
C PRO A 59 24.50 8.30 -31.10
N ALA A 60 24.75 9.37 -30.38
CA ALA A 60 24.07 10.65 -30.57
C ALA A 60 25.11 11.73 -30.90
N SER A 61 24.72 12.67 -31.76
CA SER A 61 25.56 13.78 -32.20
C SER A 61 25.83 14.85 -31.13
N ALA A 62 25.10 14.83 -30.01
CA ALA A 62 25.33 15.72 -28.87
C ALA A 62 24.73 15.14 -27.57
N THR A 63 25.44 15.31 -26.47
CA THR A 63 24.95 14.95 -25.14
C THR A 63 23.92 15.97 -24.67
N PRO A 64 22.66 15.57 -24.39
CA PRO A 64 21.65 16.50 -23.92
C PRO A 64 22.00 16.98 -22.49
N PRO A 65 21.61 18.21 -22.10
CA PRO A 65 21.75 18.66 -20.72
C PRO A 65 21.01 17.71 -19.77
N PHE A 66 21.54 17.53 -18.55
CA PHE A 66 21.08 16.54 -17.56
C PHE A 66 19.56 16.46 -17.40
N ALA A 67 18.88 17.62 -17.28
CA ALA A 67 17.41 17.66 -17.14
C ALA A 67 16.67 17.09 -18.38
N ARG A 68 17.21 17.25 -19.58
CA ARG A 68 16.62 16.73 -20.82
C ARG A 68 16.90 15.25 -21.04
N ALA A 69 17.92 14.70 -20.38
CA ALA A 69 18.24 13.27 -20.44
C ALA A 69 17.10 12.40 -19.87
N PHE A 70 16.33 12.91 -18.89
CA PHE A 70 15.19 12.20 -18.29
C PHE A 70 13.86 12.47 -18.99
N ALA A 71 13.74 13.50 -19.81
CA ALA A 71 12.46 13.86 -20.44
C ALA A 71 11.93 12.77 -21.39
N ARG A 72 12.80 12.16 -22.19
CA ARG A 72 12.40 11.06 -23.09
C ARG A 72 12.06 9.77 -22.33
N PRO A 73 12.86 9.28 -21.36
CA PRO A 73 12.47 8.18 -20.48
C PRO A 73 11.13 8.39 -19.78
N ALA A 74 10.90 9.57 -19.21
CA ALA A 74 9.63 9.92 -18.58
C ALA A 74 8.45 9.89 -19.57
N LEU A 75 8.65 10.41 -20.77
CA LEU A 75 7.66 10.35 -21.84
C LEU A 75 7.37 8.90 -22.27
N LEU A 76 8.37 8.05 -22.39
CA LEU A 76 8.20 6.64 -22.75
C LEU A 76 7.41 5.91 -21.66
N LEU A 77 7.72 6.13 -20.37
CA LEU A 77 6.94 5.57 -19.26
C LEU A 77 5.50 6.09 -19.28
N ALA A 78 5.29 7.38 -19.52
CA ALA A 78 3.95 7.93 -19.62
C ALA A 78 3.15 7.34 -20.80
N LEU A 79 3.79 7.16 -21.95
CA LEU A 79 3.17 6.54 -23.13
C LEU A 79 2.90 5.04 -22.95
N SER A 80 3.61 4.36 -22.05
CA SER A 80 3.34 2.96 -21.73
C SER A 80 2.12 2.77 -20.83
N LEU A 81 1.69 3.81 -20.08
CA LEU A 81 0.57 3.72 -19.14
C LEU A 81 -0.77 3.29 -19.79
N PRO A 82 -1.19 3.80 -20.96
CA PRO A 82 -2.42 3.34 -21.60
C PRO A 82 -2.37 1.86 -21.95
N LEU A 83 -1.24 1.37 -22.46
CA LEU A 83 -1.07 -0.04 -22.78
C LEU A 83 -1.02 -0.90 -21.52
N ALA A 84 -0.34 -0.44 -20.48
CA ALA A 84 -0.31 -1.11 -19.17
C ALA A 84 -1.72 -1.18 -18.56
N LEU A 85 -2.53 -0.13 -18.68
CA LEU A 85 -3.93 -0.13 -18.24
C LEU A 85 -4.77 -1.13 -19.03
N VAL A 86 -4.62 -1.18 -20.34
CA VAL A 86 -5.31 -2.16 -21.19
C VAL A 86 -4.93 -3.59 -20.78
N ALA A 87 -3.63 -3.85 -20.61
CA ALA A 87 -3.15 -5.16 -20.13
C ALA A 87 -3.72 -5.48 -18.74
N PHE A 88 -3.70 -4.53 -17.82
CA PHE A 88 -4.22 -4.69 -16.46
C PHE A 88 -5.72 -5.06 -16.43
N LEU A 89 -6.53 -4.44 -17.29
CA LEU A 89 -7.97 -4.66 -17.34
C LEU A 89 -8.34 -5.98 -18.03
N PHE A 90 -7.63 -6.35 -19.11
CA PHE A 90 -8.06 -7.42 -20.00
C PHE A 90 -7.19 -8.69 -19.97
N VAL A 91 -5.95 -8.66 -19.43
CA VAL A 91 -5.21 -9.91 -19.22
C VAL A 91 -5.94 -10.76 -18.19
N PRO A 92 -6.37 -11.98 -18.57
CA PRO A 92 -7.17 -12.83 -17.71
C PRO A 92 -6.45 -13.15 -16.40
N ARG A 93 -7.13 -12.96 -15.27
CA ARG A 93 -6.57 -13.24 -13.95
C ARG A 93 -6.82 -14.67 -13.56
N LEU A 94 -5.76 -15.33 -13.15
CA LEU A 94 -5.84 -16.68 -12.58
C LEU A 94 -6.41 -16.59 -11.17
N SER A 95 -7.24 -17.56 -10.78
CA SER A 95 -7.81 -17.66 -9.44
C SER A 95 -6.76 -18.04 -8.37
N SER A 96 -5.62 -18.58 -8.80
CA SER A 96 -4.48 -18.91 -7.96
C SER A 96 -3.17 -18.62 -8.72
N PRO A 97 -2.08 -18.21 -8.02
CA PRO A 97 -0.79 -18.03 -8.67
C PRO A 97 -0.27 -19.35 -9.23
N LEU A 98 0.36 -19.29 -10.43
CA LEU A 98 0.95 -20.46 -11.11
C LEU A 98 2.17 -21.03 -10.37
N TRP A 99 2.82 -20.22 -9.56
CA TRP A 99 3.93 -20.60 -8.68
C TRP A 99 3.60 -20.10 -7.28
N GLY A 100 3.99 -20.89 -6.27
CA GLY A 100 3.86 -20.45 -4.88
C GLY A 100 4.49 -19.06 -4.72
N ALA A 101 3.76 -18.13 -4.10
CA ALA A 101 4.36 -16.86 -3.72
C ALA A 101 5.62 -17.17 -2.89
N PRO A 102 6.76 -16.50 -3.13
CA PRO A 102 7.91 -16.62 -2.24
C PRO A 102 7.40 -16.39 -0.83
N GLY A 103 7.64 -17.35 0.08
CA GLY A 103 7.02 -17.36 1.40
C GLY A 103 7.18 -16.00 2.06
N ALA A 104 6.07 -15.43 2.46
CA ALA A 104 6.03 -14.21 3.23
C ALA A 104 6.54 -14.46 4.65
N ASP A 105 7.84 -14.72 4.78
CA ASP A 105 8.61 -14.55 6.02
C ASP A 105 8.91 -13.08 6.31
N GLN A 106 8.26 -12.16 5.58
CA GLN A 106 8.24 -10.76 5.96
C GLN A 106 7.47 -10.64 7.27
N ALA A 107 8.10 -10.01 8.24
CA ALA A 107 7.62 -9.78 9.59
C ALA A 107 6.08 -9.65 9.62
N ARG A 108 5.42 -10.73 10.07
CA ARG A 108 3.97 -10.83 10.17
C ARG A 108 3.53 -9.89 11.28
N THR A 109 3.27 -8.66 10.90
CA THR A 109 2.73 -7.64 11.80
C THR A 109 1.28 -7.97 12.06
N GLY A 110 0.90 -7.96 13.32
CA GLY A 110 -0.47 -8.23 13.73
C GLY A 110 -0.52 -8.93 15.09
N ILE A 111 -1.70 -8.96 15.66
CA ILE A 111 -1.96 -9.56 16.97
C ILE A 111 -1.61 -11.06 16.97
N SER A 112 -0.79 -11.46 17.94
CA SER A 112 -0.34 -12.83 18.14
C SER A 112 -1.39 -13.66 18.92
N PRO A 113 -1.47 -15.00 18.73
CA PRO A 113 -2.27 -15.89 19.59
C PRO A 113 -1.64 -16.10 20.97
N ARG A 114 -0.48 -15.49 21.21
CA ARG A 114 0.22 -15.46 22.50
C ARG A 114 0.49 -14.02 22.88
N MET A 115 0.27 -13.68 24.14
CA MET A 115 0.53 -12.38 24.74
C MET A 115 1.29 -12.58 26.06
N ALA A 116 2.52 -12.14 26.11
CA ALA A 116 3.28 -12.00 27.35
C ALA A 116 3.66 -10.54 27.55
N PRO A 117 3.89 -10.09 28.79
CA PRO A 117 4.35 -8.72 29.04
C PRO A 117 5.60 -8.38 28.22
N GLY A 118 5.49 -7.37 27.33
CA GLY A 118 6.53 -6.96 26.40
C GLY A 118 6.29 -7.34 24.92
N ASP A 119 5.38 -8.25 24.60
CA ASP A 119 5.16 -8.74 23.24
C ASP A 119 4.55 -7.67 22.29
N PHE A 120 3.81 -6.68 22.81
CA PHE A 120 3.12 -5.67 22.00
C PHE A 120 3.95 -4.40 21.71
N VAL A 121 5.17 -4.27 22.27
CA VAL A 121 5.97 -3.05 22.13
C VAL A 121 6.19 -2.67 20.66
N ASP A 122 6.60 -3.63 19.84
CA ASP A 122 6.82 -3.39 18.40
C ASP A 122 5.53 -3.00 17.68
N LEU A 123 4.40 -3.58 18.09
CA LEU A 123 3.10 -3.26 17.53
C LEU A 123 2.65 -1.85 17.89
N LEU A 124 2.81 -1.47 19.17
CA LEU A 124 2.39 -0.17 19.69
C LEU A 124 3.22 1.01 19.14
N THR A 125 4.37 0.73 18.55
CA THR A 125 5.23 1.71 17.88
C THR A 125 5.05 1.73 16.35
N ASP A 126 4.25 0.83 15.79
CA ASP A 126 4.03 0.70 14.35
C ASP A 126 2.82 1.53 13.89
N ASP A 127 3.07 2.59 13.16
CA ASP A 127 2.03 3.49 12.62
C ASP A 127 1.36 2.98 11.32
N ARG A 128 1.74 1.80 10.83
CA ARG A 128 1.13 1.24 9.62
C ARG A 128 -0.36 0.93 9.83
N PRO A 129 -1.20 1.08 8.80
CA PRO A 129 -2.59 0.65 8.85
C PRO A 129 -2.69 -0.84 9.25
N ALA A 130 -3.61 -1.16 10.15
CA ALA A 130 -4.04 -2.52 10.43
C ALA A 130 -5.34 -2.83 9.71
N LEU A 131 -6.33 -1.94 9.87
CA LEU A 131 -7.62 -2.06 9.19
C LEU A 131 -8.26 -0.69 8.99
N ARG A 132 -9.16 -0.60 8.02
CA ARG A 132 -10.02 0.56 7.76
C ARG A 132 -11.46 0.14 7.86
N VAL A 133 -12.28 0.95 8.52
CA VAL A 133 -13.69 0.64 8.78
C VAL A 133 -14.58 1.75 8.23
N ALA A 134 -15.38 1.42 7.22
CA ALA A 134 -16.37 2.32 6.64
C ALA A 134 -17.76 1.96 7.20
N PHE A 135 -18.36 2.86 7.98
CA PHE A 135 -19.68 2.67 8.55
C PHE A 135 -20.77 3.09 7.58
N ASP A 136 -21.89 2.37 7.54
CA ASP A 136 -23.06 2.74 6.73
C ASP A 136 -23.79 4.00 7.29
N GLY A 137 -23.44 4.42 8.50
CA GLY A 137 -23.96 5.60 9.19
C GLY A 137 -22.89 6.27 10.04
N ALA A 138 -23.29 6.95 11.12
CA ALA A 138 -22.34 7.55 12.05
C ALA A 138 -21.48 6.47 12.73
N PRO A 139 -20.17 6.68 12.89
CA PRO A 139 -19.31 5.75 13.61
C PRO A 139 -19.67 5.72 15.10
N PRO A 140 -19.40 4.61 15.81
CA PRO A 140 -19.58 4.57 17.25
C PRO A 140 -18.69 5.61 17.94
N PRO A 141 -19.08 6.09 19.14
CA PRO A 141 -18.24 6.97 19.94
C PRO A 141 -16.92 6.27 20.34
N PRO A 142 -15.86 7.00 20.65
CA PRO A 142 -14.52 6.44 20.89
C PRO A 142 -14.46 5.33 21.95
N ASP A 143 -15.23 5.44 23.01
CA ASP A 143 -15.33 4.48 24.11
C ASP A 143 -15.99 3.13 23.70
N GLN A 144 -16.53 3.05 22.49
CA GLN A 144 -17.14 1.82 21.93
C GLN A 144 -16.33 1.23 20.77
N ARG A 145 -15.23 1.86 20.36
CA ARG A 145 -14.41 1.43 19.22
C ARG A 145 -13.41 0.35 19.63
N TYR A 146 -13.89 -0.78 20.10
CA TYR A 146 -13.11 -1.98 20.39
C TYR A 146 -13.34 -3.00 19.28
N PHE A 147 -12.30 -3.29 18.53
CA PHE A 147 -12.29 -4.29 17.46
C PHE A 147 -11.74 -5.59 18.02
N ARG A 148 -12.61 -6.49 18.43
CA ARG A 148 -12.29 -7.80 18.98
C ARG A 148 -11.54 -8.64 17.95
N GLY A 149 -10.43 -9.23 18.38
CA GLY A 149 -9.66 -10.25 17.65
C GLY A 149 -9.74 -11.60 18.37
N LEU A 150 -8.81 -11.86 19.28
CA LEU A 150 -8.67 -13.14 19.98
C LEU A 150 -9.07 -13.06 21.45
N VAL A 151 -9.57 -14.17 21.95
CA VAL A 151 -9.86 -14.37 23.38
C VAL A 151 -8.84 -15.36 23.95
N MET A 152 -8.10 -14.90 24.95
CA MET A 152 -7.06 -15.68 25.60
C MET A 152 -7.56 -16.28 26.91
N TRP A 153 -7.54 -17.59 26.96
CA TRP A 153 -8.12 -18.36 28.07
C TRP A 153 -7.08 -18.94 28.99
N HIS A 154 -5.95 -19.38 28.47
CA HIS A 154 -4.94 -20.09 29.23
C HIS A 154 -3.80 -19.17 29.63
N PHE A 155 -3.48 -19.17 30.91
CA PHE A 155 -2.33 -18.47 31.49
C PHE A 155 -1.33 -19.49 32.05
N ASP A 156 -0.09 -19.43 31.57
CA ASP A 156 0.98 -20.36 31.98
C ASP A 156 1.84 -19.87 33.16
N GLY A 157 1.55 -18.69 33.71
CA GLY A 157 2.30 -17.97 34.74
C GLY A 157 3.03 -16.74 34.19
N ARG A 158 3.21 -16.65 32.85
CA ARG A 158 3.83 -15.50 32.18
C ARG A 158 3.05 -15.02 30.97
N ALA A 159 2.57 -15.95 30.18
CA ALA A 159 1.89 -15.64 28.92
C ALA A 159 0.44 -16.11 28.91
N TRP A 160 -0.38 -15.34 28.26
CA TRP A 160 -1.74 -15.69 27.86
C TRP A 160 -1.73 -16.29 26.48
N THR A 161 -2.50 -17.36 26.25
CA THR A 161 -2.65 -17.98 24.94
C THR A 161 -4.10 -18.15 24.56
N ALA A 162 -4.38 -17.89 23.26
CA ALA A 162 -5.66 -18.22 22.66
C ALA A 162 -5.69 -19.74 22.43
N THR A 163 -6.76 -20.40 22.87
CA THR A 163 -6.97 -21.81 22.51
C THR A 163 -7.32 -21.87 21.03
N ALA A 164 -6.75 -22.82 20.28
CA ALA A 164 -7.15 -23.06 18.91
C ALA A 164 -8.68 -23.16 18.85
N THR A 165 -9.29 -22.37 18.00
CA THR A 165 -10.75 -22.21 17.91
C THR A 165 -11.40 -23.57 17.74
N ALA A 166 -11.98 -24.09 18.79
CA ALA A 166 -12.78 -25.33 18.68
C ALA A 166 -14.08 -24.98 17.94
N PRO A 167 -14.38 -25.61 16.81
CA PRO A 167 -15.55 -25.28 15.99
C PRO A 167 -16.89 -25.71 16.56
N ALA A 168 -17.03 -25.95 17.86
CA ALA A 168 -18.07 -26.83 18.38
C ALA A 168 -19.22 -26.21 19.16
N SER A 169 -19.27 -24.92 19.42
CA SER A 169 -20.51 -24.33 19.95
C SER A 169 -20.96 -23.19 19.06
N ARG A 170 -22.17 -23.33 18.49
CA ARG A 170 -22.80 -22.23 17.77
C ARG A 170 -22.97 -21.07 18.74
N PRO A 171 -22.55 -19.84 18.33
CA PRO A 171 -22.78 -18.68 19.17
C PRO A 171 -24.30 -18.51 19.37
N GLU A 172 -24.66 -18.15 20.59
CA GLU A 172 -26.05 -17.86 20.91
C GLU A 172 -26.62 -16.79 19.96
N ILE A 173 -27.86 -17.01 19.46
CA ILE A 173 -28.52 -16.04 18.60
C ILE A 173 -28.97 -14.87 19.50
N LEU A 174 -28.24 -13.76 19.39
CA LEU A 174 -28.56 -12.54 20.12
C LEU A 174 -29.64 -11.74 19.38
N GLN A 175 -30.68 -11.29 20.07
CA GLN A 175 -31.55 -10.25 19.55
C GLN A 175 -30.78 -8.91 19.61
N PRO A 176 -30.53 -8.22 18.48
CA PRO A 176 -29.76 -6.99 18.50
C PRO A 176 -30.55 -5.89 19.25
N GLN A 177 -29.88 -5.24 20.20
CA GLN A 177 -30.35 -3.99 20.81
C GLN A 177 -29.63 -2.81 20.17
N ALA A 178 -30.37 -1.73 19.96
CA ALA A 178 -29.78 -0.49 19.42
C ALA A 178 -28.71 0.11 20.38
N PRO A 179 -27.66 0.72 19.87
CA PRO A 179 -27.36 0.88 18.45
C PRO A 179 -26.72 -0.36 17.83
N VAL A 180 -27.12 -0.67 16.60
CA VAL A 180 -26.48 -1.71 15.76
C VAL A 180 -25.70 -1.00 14.67
N TYR A 181 -24.44 -1.39 14.49
CA TYR A 181 -23.56 -0.83 13.47
C TYR A 181 -23.35 -1.84 12.35
N SER A 182 -23.60 -1.41 11.13
CA SER A 182 -23.26 -2.11 9.90
C SER A 182 -22.09 -1.39 9.23
N TYR A 183 -21.05 -2.14 8.82
CA TYR A 183 -19.83 -1.55 8.32
C TYR A 183 -19.04 -2.51 7.43
N GLU A 184 -18.22 -1.95 6.56
CA GLU A 184 -17.24 -2.66 5.74
C GLU A 184 -15.85 -2.52 6.37
N VAL A 185 -15.13 -3.63 6.49
CA VAL A 185 -13.76 -3.68 6.96
C VAL A 185 -12.84 -3.98 5.78
N THR A 186 -11.80 -3.18 5.63
CA THR A 186 -10.64 -3.47 4.78
C THR A 186 -9.49 -3.84 5.72
N LEU A 187 -9.13 -5.11 5.77
CA LEU A 187 -8.08 -5.66 6.64
C LEU A 187 -6.79 -5.84 5.84
N GLU A 188 -5.69 -5.31 6.38
CA GLU A 188 -4.35 -5.51 5.82
C GLU A 188 -3.89 -6.96 5.98
N PRO A 189 -2.97 -7.47 5.12
CA PRO A 189 -2.45 -8.84 5.21
C PRO A 189 -1.78 -9.10 6.56
N THR A 190 -2.23 -10.13 7.27
CA THR A 190 -1.69 -10.51 8.58
C THR A 190 -0.96 -11.85 8.56
N GLY A 191 -1.14 -12.67 7.51
CA GLY A 191 -0.71 -14.07 7.46
C GLY A 191 -1.42 -14.94 8.51
N ARG A 192 -2.50 -14.46 9.14
CA ARG A 192 -3.25 -15.11 10.19
C ARG A 192 -4.66 -15.46 9.72
N HIS A 193 -5.42 -16.14 10.56
CA HIS A 193 -6.76 -16.64 10.22
C HIS A 193 -7.90 -15.80 10.81
N TRP A 194 -7.63 -14.96 11.82
CA TRP A 194 -8.67 -14.22 12.53
C TRP A 194 -8.98 -12.87 11.90
N LEU A 195 -10.27 -12.52 12.00
CA LEU A 195 -10.83 -11.25 11.56
C LEU A 195 -11.12 -10.38 12.78
N PHE A 196 -11.26 -9.09 12.54
CA PHE A 196 -11.58 -8.10 13.58
C PHE A 196 -12.97 -7.53 13.35
N ALA A 197 -13.76 -7.44 14.41
CA ALA A 197 -15.07 -6.80 14.38
C ALA A 197 -15.29 -5.98 15.66
N LEU A 198 -16.13 -4.94 15.59
CA LEU A 198 -16.58 -4.26 16.80
C LEU A 198 -17.10 -5.29 17.80
N ASP A 199 -16.91 -4.99 19.06
CA ASP A 199 -17.37 -5.84 20.16
C ASP A 199 -18.80 -6.33 19.93
N THR A 200 -19.04 -7.61 20.22
CA THR A 200 -20.31 -8.29 19.97
C THR A 200 -20.72 -8.34 18.49
N PRO A 201 -19.94 -8.97 17.60
CA PRO A 201 -20.42 -9.27 16.27
C PRO A 201 -21.66 -10.17 16.32
N LEU A 202 -22.65 -9.87 15.49
CA LEU A 202 -23.94 -10.57 15.48
C LEU A 202 -23.94 -11.78 14.54
N ALA A 203 -23.15 -11.72 13.46
CA ALA A 203 -23.03 -12.78 12.49
C ALA A 203 -21.58 -12.87 11.99
N ALA A 204 -21.18 -14.05 11.51
CA ALA A 204 -19.92 -14.21 10.78
C ALA A 204 -20.05 -13.64 9.37
N PRO A 205 -19.02 -12.95 8.85
CA PRO A 205 -18.92 -12.62 7.44
C PRO A 205 -18.94 -13.88 6.56
N ALA A 206 -19.17 -13.69 5.25
CA ALA A 206 -19.02 -14.77 4.28
C ALA A 206 -17.61 -15.39 4.37
N ASP A 207 -17.50 -16.70 4.22
CA ASP A 207 -16.26 -17.47 4.33
C ASP A 207 -15.53 -17.39 5.69
N ALA A 208 -16.23 -16.98 6.75
CA ALA A 208 -15.74 -16.97 8.11
C ALA A 208 -16.64 -17.76 9.06
N VAL A 209 -16.08 -18.21 10.17
CA VAL A 209 -16.80 -18.84 11.27
C VAL A 209 -16.70 -17.97 12.51
N MET A 210 -17.70 -18.03 13.37
CA MET A 210 -17.73 -17.32 14.64
C MET A 210 -17.74 -18.33 15.79
N SER A 211 -16.79 -18.17 16.73
CA SER A 211 -16.73 -18.98 17.95
C SER A 211 -17.82 -18.57 18.96
N ALA A 212 -18.05 -19.40 19.99
CA ALA A 212 -18.91 -19.04 21.12
C ALA A 212 -18.42 -17.76 21.83
N ALA A 213 -17.12 -17.52 21.83
CA ALA A 213 -16.51 -16.30 22.38
C ALA A 213 -16.59 -15.09 21.43
N ARG A 214 -17.30 -15.23 20.30
CA ARG A 214 -17.48 -14.19 19.27
C ARG A 214 -16.17 -13.79 18.55
N GLU A 215 -15.20 -14.69 18.51
CA GLU A 215 -14.03 -14.54 17.64
C GLU A 215 -14.43 -14.93 16.22
N LEU A 216 -13.91 -14.20 15.25
CA LEU A 216 -14.13 -14.46 13.83
C LEU A 216 -12.86 -15.04 13.21
N ALA A 217 -12.99 -16.13 12.48
CA ALA A 217 -11.85 -16.77 11.83
C ALA A 217 -12.21 -17.30 10.45
N ARG A 218 -11.22 -17.38 9.56
CA ARG A 218 -11.29 -18.00 8.23
C ARG A 218 -10.47 -19.26 8.17
N ALA A 219 -10.85 -20.17 7.25
CA ALA A 219 -10.07 -21.38 6.99
C ALA A 219 -8.72 -21.07 6.32
N ARG A 220 -8.65 -20.03 5.47
CA ARG A 220 -7.42 -19.60 4.78
C ARG A 220 -6.77 -18.43 5.51
N PRO A 221 -5.43 -18.37 5.58
CA PRO A 221 -4.74 -17.20 6.11
C PRO A 221 -5.01 -15.95 5.25
N ILE A 222 -4.81 -14.79 5.86
CA ILE A 222 -5.04 -13.48 5.23
C ILE A 222 -3.71 -12.98 4.68
N ASP A 223 -3.37 -13.43 3.47
CA ASP A 223 -2.09 -13.13 2.81
C ASP A 223 -2.21 -11.94 1.83
N ALA A 224 -3.42 -11.43 1.62
CA ALA A 224 -3.73 -10.25 0.79
C ALA A 224 -4.75 -9.36 1.51
N VAL A 225 -4.90 -8.12 1.05
CA VAL A 225 -5.93 -7.19 1.56
C VAL A 225 -7.31 -7.85 1.44
N LEU A 226 -8.02 -7.89 2.55
CA LEU A 226 -9.31 -8.56 2.66
C LEU A 226 -10.43 -7.54 2.93
N HIS A 227 -11.52 -7.63 2.14
CA HIS A 227 -12.73 -6.86 2.35
C HIS A 227 -13.85 -7.76 2.87
N TYR A 228 -14.51 -7.35 3.94
CA TYR A 228 -15.69 -8.05 4.46
C TYR A 228 -16.66 -7.09 5.13
N ARG A 229 -17.93 -7.48 5.18
CA ARG A 229 -18.96 -6.75 5.92
C ARG A 229 -19.22 -7.42 7.26
N ALA A 230 -19.45 -6.60 8.26
CA ALA A 230 -19.79 -7.05 9.60
C ALA A 230 -20.92 -6.20 10.20
N VAL A 231 -21.64 -6.80 11.13
CA VAL A 231 -22.71 -6.16 11.89
C VAL A 231 -22.49 -6.45 13.37
N SER A 232 -22.48 -5.41 14.21
CA SER A 232 -22.17 -5.53 15.64
C SER A 232 -23.05 -4.67 16.53
N ALA A 233 -23.19 -5.10 17.79
CA ALA A 233 -23.89 -4.37 18.85
C ALA A 233 -22.98 -4.18 20.08
N PRO A 234 -22.14 -3.12 20.15
CA PRO A 234 -20.96 -3.05 21.03
C PRO A 234 -21.22 -3.04 22.53
N ARG A 235 -22.42 -2.82 23.00
CA ARG A 235 -22.73 -2.71 24.46
C ARG A 235 -23.50 -3.91 25.04
N ARG A 236 -23.65 -4.98 24.28
CA ARG A 236 -24.43 -6.10 24.75
C ARG A 236 -23.58 -7.04 25.60
N ALA A 237 -24.18 -7.56 26.69
CA ALA A 237 -23.65 -8.68 27.44
C ALA A 237 -23.64 -9.95 26.58
N LEU A 238 -22.63 -10.77 26.73
CA LEU A 238 -22.47 -12.03 26.02
C LEU A 238 -22.82 -13.19 26.92
N ALA A 239 -23.67 -14.09 26.45
CA ALA A 239 -24.11 -15.33 27.08
C ALA A 239 -24.70 -15.15 28.50
N PRO A 240 -26.00 -15.25 28.69
CA PRO A 240 -26.65 -15.11 30.01
C PRO A 240 -26.32 -16.29 30.95
N THR A 241 -25.93 -17.43 30.40
CA THR A 241 -25.57 -18.64 31.16
C THR A 241 -24.11 -19.03 30.87
N LEU A 242 -23.34 -19.28 31.91
CA LEU A 242 -21.96 -19.73 31.82
C LEU A 242 -21.86 -21.25 31.79
N GLY A 243 -21.38 -21.81 30.69
CA GLY A 243 -21.12 -23.25 30.60
C GLY A 243 -19.98 -23.68 31.52
N GLU A 244 -20.07 -24.91 32.08
CA GLU A 244 -19.08 -25.42 33.04
C GLU A 244 -17.66 -25.46 32.45
N SER A 245 -17.51 -25.77 31.16
CA SER A 245 -16.21 -25.76 30.49
C SER A 245 -15.63 -24.34 30.34
N GLU A 246 -16.46 -23.35 30.09
CA GLU A 246 -16.05 -21.93 30.03
C GLU A 246 -15.70 -21.42 31.42
N ARG A 247 -16.49 -21.79 32.43
CA ARG A 247 -16.21 -21.46 33.83
C ARG A 247 -14.84 -21.98 34.25
N ARG A 248 -14.55 -23.25 34.01
CA ARG A 248 -13.22 -23.85 34.32
C ARG A 248 -12.09 -23.12 33.59
N ARG A 249 -12.25 -22.83 32.31
CA ARG A 249 -11.24 -22.05 31.54
C ARG A 249 -11.12 -20.61 32.07
N GLY A 250 -12.24 -19.98 32.40
CA GLY A 250 -12.27 -18.63 32.95
C GLY A 250 -11.67 -18.49 34.34
N LEU A 251 -11.47 -19.59 35.07
CA LEU A 251 -10.87 -19.63 36.40
C LEU A 251 -9.44 -20.20 36.38
N GLN A 252 -8.93 -20.67 35.23
CA GLN A 252 -7.65 -21.34 35.16
C GLN A 252 -6.51 -20.36 35.52
N LEU A 253 -5.70 -20.75 36.49
CA LEU A 253 -4.43 -20.13 36.88
C LEU A 253 -3.45 -21.23 37.24
N PRO A 254 -2.17 -21.12 36.84
CA PRO A 254 -1.17 -22.08 37.25
C PRO A 254 -0.93 -22.00 38.77
N PRO A 255 -0.66 -23.10 39.47
CA PRO A 255 -0.25 -23.05 40.86
C PRO A 255 1.11 -22.34 41.02
N ASP A 256 1.44 -21.95 42.24
CA ASP A 256 2.76 -21.46 42.64
C ASP A 256 3.31 -20.21 41.89
N PHE A 257 2.42 -19.40 41.34
CA PHE A 257 2.76 -18.10 40.75
C PHE A 257 2.02 -16.96 41.47
N ASP A 258 2.69 -15.80 41.55
CA ASP A 258 2.14 -14.53 42.02
C ASP A 258 1.45 -14.61 43.40
N PRO A 259 2.17 -15.03 44.46
CA PRO A 259 1.57 -15.28 45.79
C PRO A 259 1.01 -14.01 46.43
N ARG A 260 1.59 -12.83 46.21
CA ARG A 260 1.08 -11.56 46.76
C ARG A 260 -0.23 -11.13 46.12
N ALA A 261 -0.33 -11.28 44.81
CA ALA A 261 -1.55 -11.01 44.06
C ALA A 261 -2.68 -11.98 44.49
N ARG A 262 -2.37 -13.24 44.72
CA ARG A 262 -3.33 -14.22 45.29
C ARG A 262 -3.80 -13.83 46.69
N ALA A 263 -2.90 -13.40 47.53
CA ALA A 263 -3.26 -12.93 48.89
C ALA A 263 -4.17 -11.68 48.83
N LEU A 264 -3.89 -10.73 47.95
CA LEU A 264 -4.73 -9.57 47.73
C LEU A 264 -6.13 -9.98 47.22
N ALA A 265 -6.18 -10.86 46.25
CA ALA A 265 -7.44 -11.37 45.69
C ALA A 265 -8.27 -12.13 46.76
N ALA A 266 -7.63 -12.90 47.64
CA ALA A 266 -8.29 -13.54 48.76
C ALA A 266 -8.89 -12.54 49.77
N GLN A 267 -8.18 -11.43 50.07
CA GLN A 267 -8.71 -10.34 50.88
C GLN A 267 -9.96 -9.72 50.27
N TRP A 268 -9.96 -9.47 48.96
CA TRP A 268 -11.12 -8.96 48.24
C TRP A 268 -12.29 -9.96 48.28
N ARG A 269 -11.99 -11.28 48.13
CA ARG A 269 -13.02 -12.31 48.25
C ARG A 269 -13.65 -12.36 49.65
N GLN A 270 -12.83 -12.21 50.69
CA GLN A 270 -13.34 -12.11 52.05
C GLN A 270 -14.22 -10.85 52.27
N ARG A 271 -13.82 -9.71 51.69
CA ARG A 271 -14.50 -8.44 51.89
C ARG A 271 -15.79 -8.33 51.08
N TYR A 272 -15.83 -8.80 49.84
CA TYR A 272 -16.92 -8.57 48.89
C TYR A 272 -17.71 -9.86 48.58
N GLY A 273 -17.32 -11.00 49.13
CA GLY A 273 -17.99 -12.27 48.86
C GLY A 273 -17.95 -12.65 47.38
N ASP A 274 -19.13 -13.02 46.83
CA ASP A 274 -19.29 -13.41 45.43
C ASP A 274 -19.60 -12.23 44.49
N ASP A 275 -19.56 -10.99 44.99
CA ASP A 275 -19.86 -9.82 44.15
C ASP A 275 -18.74 -9.56 43.14
N ALA A 276 -18.92 -10.14 41.96
CA ALA A 276 -17.96 -10.00 40.87
C ALA A 276 -17.77 -8.54 40.44
N ARG A 277 -18.78 -7.70 40.54
CA ARG A 277 -18.70 -6.28 40.16
C ARG A 277 -17.90 -5.49 41.19
N ALA A 278 -18.10 -5.76 42.47
CA ALA A 278 -17.31 -5.11 43.52
C ALA A 278 -15.83 -5.51 43.47
N ILE A 279 -15.52 -6.78 43.20
CA ILE A 279 -14.13 -7.27 43.05
C ILE A 279 -13.47 -6.63 41.82
N ALA A 280 -14.14 -6.62 40.67
CA ALA A 280 -13.62 -5.97 39.47
C ALA A 280 -13.42 -4.46 39.68
N GLY A 281 -14.35 -3.81 40.38
CA GLY A 281 -14.23 -2.40 40.76
C GLY A 281 -13.04 -2.12 41.66
N ALA A 282 -12.78 -2.98 42.66
CA ALA A 282 -11.62 -2.87 43.56
C ALA A 282 -10.29 -2.98 42.78
N ALA A 283 -10.23 -3.84 41.78
CA ALA A 283 -9.06 -3.94 40.90
C ALA A 283 -8.86 -2.65 40.06
N LEU A 284 -9.93 -2.03 39.54
CA LEU A 284 -9.80 -0.75 38.82
C LEU A 284 -9.36 0.38 39.73
N VAL A 285 -9.90 0.46 40.96
CA VAL A 285 -9.48 1.44 41.97
C VAL A 285 -8.02 1.27 42.33
N LEU A 286 -7.53 0.04 42.48
CA LEU A 286 -6.12 -0.25 42.70
C LEU A 286 -5.24 0.37 41.60
N PHE A 287 -5.59 0.21 40.33
CA PHE A 287 -4.82 0.77 39.22
C PHE A 287 -4.93 2.30 39.18
N HIS A 288 -6.10 2.87 39.46
CA HIS A 288 -6.30 4.31 39.45
C HIS A 288 -5.53 5.03 40.56
N ASP A 289 -5.63 4.53 41.80
CA ASP A 289 -5.12 5.20 43.00
C ASP A 289 -3.73 4.70 43.42
N GLY A 290 -3.29 3.55 42.90
CA GLY A 290 -2.09 2.84 43.34
C GLY A 290 -0.76 3.39 42.78
N GLY A 291 -0.76 4.53 42.11
CA GLY A 291 0.46 5.15 41.55
C GLY A 291 1.03 4.40 40.34
N PHE A 292 0.14 3.78 39.56
CA PHE A 292 0.52 3.10 38.31
C PHE A 292 0.68 4.11 37.17
N SER A 293 1.61 3.82 36.25
CA SER A 293 1.88 4.65 35.08
C SER A 293 1.87 3.85 33.78
N TYR A 294 1.38 4.47 32.71
CA TYR A 294 1.42 3.87 31.37
C TYR A 294 2.77 4.19 30.70
N ASN A 295 3.62 3.17 30.53
CA ASN A 295 4.95 3.31 29.97
C ASN A 295 5.26 2.15 29.01
N LEU A 296 5.56 2.46 27.71
CA LEU A 296 5.95 1.46 26.71
C LEU A 296 7.38 0.93 26.93
N ALA A 297 8.23 1.68 27.64
CA ALA A 297 9.57 1.28 28.03
C ALA A 297 9.60 0.68 29.45
N ALA A 298 8.52 -0.03 29.83
CA ALA A 298 8.44 -0.66 31.14
C ALA A 298 9.57 -1.68 31.35
N PRO A 299 10.10 -1.78 32.58
CA PRO A 299 11.14 -2.76 32.90
C PRO A 299 10.67 -4.20 32.68
N PRO A 300 11.55 -5.12 32.26
CA PRO A 300 11.19 -6.52 32.13
C PRO A 300 10.78 -7.13 33.47
N LEU A 301 9.76 -7.97 33.45
CA LEU A 301 9.24 -8.65 34.64
C LEU A 301 9.88 -10.04 34.80
N GLY A 302 10.03 -10.48 36.03
CA GLY A 302 10.56 -11.77 36.39
C GLY A 302 9.56 -12.92 36.25
N ARG A 303 9.75 -13.97 37.08
CA ARG A 303 8.89 -15.16 37.08
C ARG A 303 7.47 -14.85 37.53
N ASP A 304 7.35 -14.14 38.64
CA ASP A 304 6.07 -13.77 39.24
C ASP A 304 5.64 -12.41 38.67
N SER A 305 5.30 -12.40 37.39
CA SER A 305 5.16 -11.20 36.57
C SER A 305 4.03 -10.27 37.04
N VAL A 306 2.96 -10.83 37.61
CA VAL A 306 1.84 -10.04 38.18
C VAL A 306 2.26 -9.38 39.49
N ASP A 307 2.97 -10.10 40.36
CA ASP A 307 3.49 -9.53 41.61
C ASP A 307 4.53 -8.44 41.34
N ASP A 308 5.46 -8.68 40.41
CA ASP A 308 6.48 -7.72 40.03
C ASP A 308 5.86 -6.42 39.49
N PHE A 309 4.81 -6.54 38.67
CA PHE A 309 4.08 -5.39 38.16
C PHE A 309 3.29 -4.66 39.27
N LEU A 310 2.46 -5.38 40.02
CA LEU A 310 1.55 -4.77 40.98
C LEU A 310 2.27 -4.12 42.17
N PHE A 311 3.34 -4.74 42.65
CA PHE A 311 3.97 -4.35 43.90
C PHE A 311 5.41 -3.86 43.72
N GLY A 312 5.97 -4.03 42.52
CA GLY A 312 7.33 -3.61 42.20
C GLY A 312 7.33 -2.39 41.27
N THR A 313 7.26 -2.62 39.96
CA THR A 313 7.47 -1.60 38.94
C THR A 313 6.34 -0.59 38.85
N ARG A 314 5.09 -1.02 38.86
CA ARG A 314 3.87 -0.24 38.60
C ARG A 314 3.89 0.52 37.28
N GLU A 315 4.83 0.18 36.41
CA GLU A 315 4.99 0.75 35.09
C GLU A 315 4.71 -0.32 34.03
N GLY A 316 3.83 -0.03 33.09
CA GLY A 316 3.44 -1.00 32.09
C GLY A 316 2.49 -0.41 31.05
N PHE A 317 2.03 -1.24 30.15
CA PHE A 317 1.06 -0.90 29.12
C PHE A 317 -0.07 -1.94 29.07
N CYS A 318 -0.97 -1.86 28.09
CA CYS A 318 -2.25 -2.60 28.10
C CYS A 318 -2.14 -4.08 28.46
N GLU A 319 -1.08 -4.81 28.04
CA GLU A 319 -0.87 -6.22 28.39
C GLU A 319 -0.67 -6.42 29.89
N HIS A 320 0.12 -5.55 30.53
CA HIS A 320 0.41 -5.63 31.96
C HIS A 320 -0.87 -5.44 32.78
N TYR A 321 -1.64 -4.41 32.42
CA TYR A 321 -2.91 -4.09 33.09
C TYR A 321 -3.96 -5.15 32.89
N ALA A 322 -4.18 -5.60 31.62
CA ALA A 322 -5.17 -6.63 31.33
C ALA A 322 -4.82 -7.98 31.95
N SER A 323 -3.54 -8.39 31.89
CA SER A 323 -3.03 -9.61 32.50
C SER A 323 -3.26 -9.61 34.01
N SER A 324 -2.77 -8.58 34.70
CA SER A 324 -2.85 -8.49 36.16
C SER A 324 -4.28 -8.35 36.67
N PHE A 325 -5.11 -7.61 35.95
CA PHE A 325 -6.54 -7.50 36.26
C PHE A 325 -7.24 -8.87 36.19
N VAL A 326 -7.06 -9.60 35.08
CA VAL A 326 -7.70 -10.92 34.91
C VAL A 326 -7.14 -11.91 35.91
N PHE A 327 -5.85 -11.86 36.21
CA PHE A 327 -5.25 -12.70 37.26
C PHE A 327 -5.91 -12.46 38.61
N LEU A 328 -6.01 -11.21 39.08
CA LEU A 328 -6.63 -10.86 40.36
C LEU A 328 -8.08 -11.31 40.45
N VAL A 329 -8.87 -11.07 39.40
CA VAL A 329 -10.27 -11.44 39.33
C VAL A 329 -10.45 -12.96 39.35
N ARG A 330 -9.60 -13.71 38.61
CA ARG A 330 -9.60 -15.20 38.63
C ARG A 330 -9.17 -15.74 39.98
N ALA A 331 -8.13 -15.17 40.59
CA ALA A 331 -7.66 -15.57 41.91
C ALA A 331 -8.71 -15.32 43.00
N ALA A 332 -9.58 -14.33 42.82
CA ALA A 332 -10.76 -14.13 43.68
C ALA A 332 -11.92 -15.07 43.37
N GLY A 333 -11.79 -16.01 42.45
CA GLY A 333 -12.81 -17.00 42.09
C GLY A 333 -13.88 -16.54 41.12
N ILE A 334 -13.64 -15.42 40.40
CA ILE A 334 -14.55 -14.88 39.39
C ILE A 334 -14.03 -15.22 37.99
N PRO A 335 -14.83 -15.85 37.11
CA PRO A 335 -14.40 -16.15 35.75
C PRO A 335 -14.10 -14.87 34.96
N ALA A 336 -12.89 -14.80 34.41
CA ALA A 336 -12.41 -13.69 33.59
C ALA A 336 -11.52 -14.19 32.44
N ARG A 337 -11.33 -13.34 31.40
CA ARG A 337 -10.50 -13.66 30.24
C ARG A 337 -9.87 -12.40 29.66
N VAL A 338 -8.74 -12.55 29.00
CA VAL A 338 -8.11 -11.46 28.26
C VAL A 338 -8.63 -11.49 26.83
N VAL A 339 -8.90 -10.32 26.30
CA VAL A 339 -9.24 -10.14 24.88
C VAL A 339 -8.19 -9.24 24.24
N THR A 340 -7.72 -9.62 23.06
CA THR A 340 -6.80 -8.81 22.26
C THR A 340 -7.45 -8.39 20.95
N GLY A 341 -7.10 -7.21 20.50
CA GLY A 341 -7.68 -6.61 19.31
C GLY A 341 -7.13 -5.20 19.09
N TYR A 342 -7.95 -4.31 18.58
CA TYR A 342 -7.60 -2.90 18.40
C TYR A 342 -8.63 -2.02 19.12
N GLN A 343 -8.18 -0.86 19.60
CA GLN A 343 -9.04 0.10 20.29
C GLN A 343 -8.81 1.51 19.77
N GLY A 344 -9.88 2.25 19.45
CA GLY A 344 -9.83 3.62 18.98
C GLY A 344 -9.81 3.73 17.47
N GLY A 345 -8.77 4.33 16.93
CA GLY A 345 -8.62 4.66 15.51
C GLY A 345 -8.93 6.13 15.20
N TYR A 346 -8.40 6.61 14.10
CA TYR A 346 -8.54 7.97 13.61
C TYR A 346 -9.65 8.06 12.55
N TRP A 347 -10.61 8.98 12.75
CA TRP A 347 -11.65 9.24 11.75
C TRP A 347 -11.09 10.09 10.60
N ASN A 348 -10.96 9.50 9.43
CA ASN A 348 -10.58 10.21 8.22
C ASN A 348 -11.83 10.79 7.53
N ALA A 349 -12.13 12.05 7.82
CA ALA A 349 -13.31 12.73 7.30
C ALA A 349 -13.33 12.84 5.75
N LEU A 350 -12.16 12.98 5.12
CA LEU A 350 -12.05 13.05 3.67
C LEU A 350 -12.32 11.70 3.00
N GLY A 351 -11.91 10.61 3.64
CA GLY A 351 -12.11 9.25 3.14
C GLY A 351 -13.42 8.60 3.60
N GLY A 352 -14.10 9.17 4.59
CA GLY A 352 -15.33 8.61 5.16
C GLY A 352 -15.14 7.29 5.87
N TYR A 353 -14.00 7.06 6.54
CA TYR A 353 -13.69 5.82 7.26
C TYR A 353 -12.87 6.05 8.52
N LEU A 354 -12.92 5.09 9.42
CA LEU A 354 -12.06 5.00 10.58
C LEU A 354 -10.78 4.24 10.20
N LEU A 355 -9.63 4.88 10.33
CA LEU A 355 -8.32 4.27 10.15
C LEU A 355 -7.83 3.74 11.49
N VAL A 356 -7.64 2.44 11.60
CA VAL A 356 -7.08 1.75 12.75
C VAL A 356 -5.67 1.31 12.38
N ARG A 357 -4.69 1.65 13.21
CA ARG A 357 -3.27 1.36 12.99
C ARG A 357 -2.80 0.18 13.83
N GLN A 358 -1.62 -0.34 13.53
CA GLN A 358 -1.00 -1.36 14.38
C GLN A 358 -0.76 -0.81 15.80
N SER A 359 -0.40 0.47 15.92
CA SER A 359 -0.24 1.17 17.21
C SER A 359 -1.52 1.27 18.05
N ASP A 360 -2.70 1.06 17.44
CA ASP A 360 -3.98 0.97 18.14
C ASP A 360 -4.25 -0.44 18.71
N ALA A 361 -3.28 -1.37 18.61
CA ALA A 361 -3.36 -2.68 19.24
C ALA A 361 -3.59 -2.53 20.74
N HIS A 362 -4.46 -3.36 21.28
CA HIS A 362 -4.93 -3.24 22.65
C HIS A 362 -5.31 -4.59 23.25
N ALA A 363 -5.12 -4.68 24.57
CA ALA A 363 -5.56 -5.79 25.39
C ALA A 363 -6.49 -5.27 26.48
N TRP A 364 -7.63 -5.96 26.68
CA TRP A 364 -8.60 -5.65 27.73
C TRP A 364 -9.11 -6.92 28.39
N ALA A 365 -9.87 -6.77 29.44
CA ALA A 365 -10.44 -7.87 30.19
C ALA A 365 -11.94 -8.02 29.90
N GLU A 366 -12.43 -9.24 30.02
CA GLU A 366 -13.85 -9.55 30.18
C GLU A 366 -14.04 -10.37 31.46
N VAL A 367 -15.03 -9.97 32.24
CA VAL A 367 -15.41 -10.63 33.49
C VAL A 367 -16.83 -11.16 33.35
N TRP A 368 -17.06 -12.37 33.80
CA TRP A 368 -18.39 -12.92 33.88
C TRP A 368 -19.20 -12.33 35.04
N LEU A 369 -20.25 -11.63 34.70
CA LEU A 369 -21.20 -11.09 35.69
C LEU A 369 -22.52 -11.88 35.63
N PRO A 370 -23.00 -12.45 36.75
CA PRO A 370 -24.29 -13.13 36.79
C PRO A 370 -25.42 -12.24 36.26
N GLY A 371 -26.28 -12.78 35.39
CA GLY A 371 -27.36 -12.05 34.76
C GLY A 371 -26.95 -11.05 33.64
N HIS A 372 -25.67 -10.75 33.48
CA HIS A 372 -25.16 -9.83 32.47
C HIS A 372 -24.28 -10.54 31.44
N GLY A 373 -23.69 -11.69 31.79
CA GLY A 373 -22.74 -12.41 30.94
C GLY A 373 -21.34 -11.79 30.93
N TRP A 374 -20.58 -12.07 29.87
CA TRP A 374 -19.23 -11.51 29.70
C TRP A 374 -19.29 -10.01 29.50
N THR A 375 -18.75 -9.27 30.45
CA THR A 375 -18.76 -7.81 30.49
C THR A 375 -17.34 -7.29 30.35
N ARG A 376 -17.13 -6.32 29.45
CA ARG A 376 -15.83 -5.70 29.21
C ARG A 376 -15.41 -4.80 30.36
N TYR A 377 -14.16 -4.96 30.78
CA TYR A 377 -13.43 -4.09 31.68
C TYR A 377 -12.12 -3.70 31.00
N ASP A 378 -11.81 -2.40 30.97
CA ASP A 378 -10.54 -1.92 30.45
C ASP A 378 -9.73 -1.26 31.58
N PRO A 379 -8.80 -2.00 32.19
CA PRO A 379 -8.00 -1.48 33.29
C PRO A 379 -7.01 -0.36 32.84
N THR A 380 -6.66 -0.32 31.55
CA THR A 380 -5.84 0.76 31.00
C THR A 380 -6.58 2.09 31.06
N ALA A 381 -7.89 2.10 30.87
CA ALA A 381 -8.72 3.30 30.99
C ALA A 381 -8.74 3.90 32.38
N ALA A 382 -8.52 3.10 33.43
CA ALA A 382 -8.43 3.57 34.81
C ALA A 382 -7.14 4.39 35.07
N VAL A 383 -6.05 4.09 34.34
CA VAL A 383 -4.74 4.74 34.50
C VAL A 383 -4.55 5.86 33.49
N ARG A 384 -5.01 5.65 32.25
CA ARG A 384 -4.82 6.60 31.14
C ARG A 384 -6.10 6.66 30.28
N PRO A 385 -7.13 7.35 30.73
CA PRO A 385 -8.40 7.46 30.02
C PRO A 385 -8.24 8.10 28.63
N GLU A 386 -7.25 8.98 28.42
CA GLU A 386 -6.96 9.59 27.12
C GLU A 386 -6.60 8.56 26.06
N ARG A 387 -5.94 7.45 26.43
CA ARG A 387 -5.60 6.35 25.53
C ARG A 387 -6.86 5.74 24.91
N VAL A 388 -7.91 5.59 25.71
CA VAL A 388 -9.18 5.00 25.29
C VAL A 388 -10.08 6.02 24.58
N MET A 389 -10.10 7.26 25.06
CA MET A 389 -10.97 8.32 24.52
C MET A 389 -10.43 8.92 23.22
N LEU A 390 -9.11 9.08 23.09
CA LEU A 390 -8.48 9.81 21.99
C LEU A 390 -7.64 8.89 21.07
N GLY A 391 -7.39 7.64 21.46
CA GLY A 391 -6.57 6.67 20.74
C GLY A 391 -5.07 6.78 21.04
N ALA A 392 -4.28 5.85 20.51
CA ALA A 392 -2.84 5.74 20.78
C ALA A 392 -2.04 6.99 20.38
N ALA A 393 -2.35 7.55 19.21
CA ALA A 393 -1.64 8.71 18.67
C ALA A 393 -1.84 9.98 19.54
N ALA A 394 -3.05 10.21 20.03
CA ALA A 394 -3.34 11.36 20.89
C ALA A 394 -2.76 11.19 22.30
N ALA A 395 -2.74 9.96 22.82
CA ALA A 395 -2.11 9.66 24.10
C ALA A 395 -0.58 9.86 24.06
N ALA A 396 0.06 9.69 22.90
CA ALA A 396 1.48 9.97 22.69
C ALA A 396 1.80 11.46 22.48
N ALA A 397 0.80 12.31 22.20
CA ALA A 397 0.97 13.74 21.89
C ALA A 397 1.63 14.58 23.00
N GLY A 398 1.75 14.05 24.21
CA GLY A 398 2.46 14.71 25.31
C GLY A 398 4.00 14.72 25.20
N THR A 399 4.59 14.05 24.19
CA THR A 399 6.06 13.85 24.09
C THR A 399 6.77 14.79 23.11
N GLY A 400 6.07 15.78 22.52
CA GLY A 400 6.69 16.86 21.71
C GLY A 400 7.42 16.43 20.44
N ALA A 401 7.14 15.26 19.90
CA ALA A 401 7.83 14.72 18.74
C ALA A 401 7.40 15.43 17.44
N TRP A 402 8.35 15.97 16.68
CA TRP A 402 8.17 16.71 15.42
C TRP A 402 7.33 15.99 14.37
N TYR A 403 7.34 14.62 14.39
CA TYR A 403 6.55 13.78 13.47
C TYR A 403 5.04 13.78 13.77
N GLN A 404 4.60 14.42 14.87
CA GLN A 404 3.19 14.61 15.25
C GLN A 404 2.61 15.95 14.76
N ALA A 405 3.39 16.76 14.06
CA ALA A 405 2.92 18.03 13.51
C ALA A 405 1.68 17.84 12.64
N ASP A 406 0.65 18.67 12.84
CA ASP A 406 -0.67 18.56 12.18
C ASP A 406 -0.57 18.48 10.65
N TRP A 407 0.38 19.20 10.05
CA TRP A 407 0.61 19.15 8.62
C TRP A 407 1.12 17.79 8.11
N LEU A 408 1.98 17.10 8.88
CA LEU A 408 2.47 15.76 8.57
C LEU A 408 1.35 14.72 8.70
N GLN A 409 0.47 14.87 9.69
CA GLN A 409 -0.71 14.04 9.83
C GLN A 409 -1.67 14.27 8.64
N ALA A 410 -1.87 15.52 8.23
CA ALA A 410 -2.68 15.85 7.06
C ALA A 410 -2.11 15.22 5.77
N VAL A 411 -0.79 15.26 5.58
CA VAL A 411 -0.11 14.60 4.44
C VAL A 411 -0.28 13.09 4.51
N ARG A 412 -0.04 12.46 5.67
CA ARG A 412 -0.22 11.02 5.86
C ARG A 412 -1.66 10.57 5.60
N ASN A 413 -2.64 11.34 6.06
CA ASN A 413 -4.05 11.03 5.85
C ASN A 413 -4.45 11.14 4.37
N ARG A 414 -3.94 12.13 3.64
CA ARG A 414 -4.13 12.24 2.18
C ARG A 414 -3.46 11.10 1.44
N TRP A 415 -2.25 10.74 1.85
CA TRP A 415 -1.53 9.60 1.29
C TRP A 415 -2.29 8.28 1.52
N ASP A 416 -2.87 8.08 2.71
CA ASP A 416 -3.68 6.90 3.02
C ASP A 416 -4.92 6.79 2.10
N ILE A 417 -5.56 7.91 1.75
CA ILE A 417 -6.67 7.92 0.79
C ILE A 417 -6.21 7.44 -0.59
N VAL A 418 -5.08 7.93 -1.06
CA VAL A 418 -4.51 7.55 -2.37
C VAL A 418 -4.12 6.07 -2.35
N ASN A 419 -3.50 5.60 -1.27
CA ASN A 419 -3.14 4.20 -1.10
C ASN A 419 -4.39 3.31 -1.06
N ARG A 420 -5.45 3.71 -0.35
CA ARG A 420 -6.73 2.98 -0.34
C ARG A 420 -7.38 2.91 -1.72
N LEU A 421 -7.33 3.98 -2.50
CA LEU A 421 -7.82 3.95 -3.88
C LEU A 421 -7.02 2.97 -4.73
N TRP A 422 -5.70 2.93 -4.55
CA TRP A 422 -4.82 1.97 -5.19
C TRP A 422 -5.16 0.53 -4.78
N ASP A 423 -5.29 0.26 -3.47
CA ASP A 423 -5.63 -1.06 -2.95
C ASP A 423 -6.98 -1.55 -3.51
N ARG A 424 -7.99 -0.67 -3.56
CA ARG A 424 -9.31 -0.99 -4.08
C ARG A 424 -9.33 -1.16 -5.61
N ALA A 425 -8.62 -0.29 -6.33
CA ALA A 425 -8.65 -0.24 -7.80
C ALA A 425 -7.67 -1.22 -8.44
N VAL A 426 -6.52 -1.48 -7.82
CA VAL A 426 -5.43 -2.28 -8.40
C VAL A 426 -5.31 -3.63 -7.71
N ILE A 427 -5.12 -3.66 -6.37
CA ILE A 427 -4.91 -4.91 -5.65
C ILE A 427 -6.21 -5.69 -5.51
N GLY A 428 -7.31 -5.02 -5.17
CA GLY A 428 -8.65 -5.61 -5.05
C GLY A 428 -9.39 -5.85 -6.37
N PHE A 429 -8.72 -5.64 -7.52
CA PHE A 429 -9.30 -5.95 -8.84
C PHE A 429 -9.13 -7.43 -9.14
N ASP A 430 -10.13 -8.22 -8.81
CA ASP A 430 -10.17 -9.67 -8.93
C ASP A 430 -10.82 -10.18 -10.23
N SER A 431 -10.83 -11.49 -10.42
CA SER A 431 -11.45 -12.15 -11.58
C SER A 431 -12.97 -11.94 -11.67
N LEU A 432 -13.65 -11.70 -10.53
CA LEU A 432 -15.10 -11.43 -10.52
C LEU A 432 -15.39 -10.03 -11.06
N ARG A 433 -14.64 -9.03 -10.60
CA ARG A 433 -14.74 -7.65 -11.13
C ARG A 433 -14.35 -7.59 -12.59
N GLN A 434 -13.31 -8.35 -12.99
CA GLN A 434 -12.88 -8.43 -14.38
C GLN A 434 -13.99 -8.97 -15.30
N ARG A 435 -14.70 -10.03 -14.88
CA ARG A 435 -15.83 -10.60 -15.64
C ARG A 435 -17.00 -9.64 -15.80
N GLY A 436 -17.23 -8.77 -14.82
CA GLY A 436 -18.26 -7.73 -14.85
C GLY A 436 -17.89 -6.47 -15.63
N LEU A 437 -16.64 -6.34 -16.10
CA LEU A 437 -16.15 -5.13 -16.78
C LEU A 437 -16.90 -4.85 -18.10
N LEU A 438 -17.33 -5.87 -18.81
CA LEU A 438 -18.03 -5.79 -20.10
C LEU A 438 -19.57 -5.78 -19.97
N THR A 439 -20.10 -5.88 -18.75
CA THR A 439 -21.55 -5.81 -18.49
C THR A 439 -22.22 -4.53 -19.04
N PRO A 440 -21.61 -3.34 -18.94
CA PRO A 440 -22.20 -2.12 -19.54
C PRO A 440 -22.33 -2.19 -21.07
N PHE A 441 -21.60 -3.09 -21.72
CA PHE A 441 -21.64 -3.34 -23.16
C PHE A 441 -22.54 -4.52 -23.54
N GLY A 442 -23.37 -5.04 -22.61
CA GLY A 442 -24.29 -6.13 -22.84
C GLY A 442 -23.66 -7.55 -22.72
N ILE A 443 -22.42 -7.67 -22.25
CA ILE A 443 -21.75 -8.95 -22.04
C ILE A 443 -21.80 -9.27 -20.54
N GLU A 444 -22.79 -10.07 -20.13
CA GLU A 444 -23.02 -10.38 -18.71
C GLU A 444 -21.91 -11.20 -18.06
N ARG A 445 -21.21 -12.03 -18.85
CA ARG A 445 -20.06 -12.83 -18.39
C ARG A 445 -18.97 -12.86 -19.45
N ALA A 446 -17.90 -12.14 -19.22
CA ALA A 446 -16.73 -12.20 -20.07
C ALA A 446 -15.95 -13.49 -19.80
N ASP A 447 -15.88 -14.38 -20.80
CA ASP A 447 -15.01 -15.54 -20.80
C ASP A 447 -13.57 -15.18 -21.24
N TRP A 448 -12.67 -16.15 -21.23
CA TRP A 448 -11.28 -15.95 -21.63
C TRP A 448 -11.14 -15.45 -23.08
N GLY A 449 -12.02 -15.92 -23.98
CA GLY A 449 -12.02 -15.53 -25.38
C GLY A 449 -12.42 -14.07 -25.57
N THR A 450 -13.48 -13.63 -24.92
CA THR A 450 -13.95 -12.23 -24.97
C THR A 450 -12.95 -11.26 -24.35
N LEU A 451 -12.29 -11.63 -23.24
CA LEU A 451 -11.22 -10.82 -22.64
C LEU A 451 -9.99 -10.72 -23.55
N ALA A 452 -9.59 -11.84 -24.18
CA ALA A 452 -8.47 -11.84 -25.13
C ALA A 452 -8.79 -11.00 -26.39
N ALA A 453 -10.00 -11.09 -26.92
CA ALA A 453 -10.44 -10.28 -28.05
C ALA A 453 -10.48 -8.77 -27.69
N ALA A 454 -11.00 -8.43 -26.50
CA ALA A 454 -11.00 -7.05 -26.00
C ALA A 454 -9.56 -6.53 -25.79
N LEU A 455 -8.65 -7.35 -25.25
CA LEU A 455 -7.23 -7.04 -25.11
C LEU A 455 -6.59 -6.72 -26.47
N ALA A 456 -6.80 -7.59 -27.46
CA ALA A 456 -6.28 -7.42 -28.81
C ALA A 456 -6.80 -6.13 -29.47
N ALA A 457 -8.12 -5.90 -29.41
CA ALA A 457 -8.75 -4.71 -29.98
C ALA A 457 -8.26 -3.42 -29.32
N ALA A 458 -8.25 -3.36 -27.98
CA ALA A 458 -7.81 -2.19 -27.24
C ALA A 458 -6.30 -1.93 -27.43
N SER A 459 -5.46 -2.97 -27.43
CA SER A 459 -4.02 -2.84 -27.70
C SER A 459 -3.77 -2.32 -29.11
N THR A 460 -4.48 -2.83 -30.13
CA THR A 460 -4.38 -2.37 -31.51
C THR A 460 -4.78 -0.90 -31.62
N LEU A 461 -5.85 -0.48 -30.94
CA LEU A 461 -6.30 0.91 -30.92
C LEU A 461 -5.23 1.84 -30.30
N VAL A 462 -4.68 1.45 -29.13
CA VAL A 462 -3.62 2.22 -28.45
C VAL A 462 -2.38 2.34 -29.33
N LEU A 463 -1.94 1.25 -29.95
CA LEU A 463 -0.79 1.24 -30.85
C LEU A 463 -1.03 2.08 -32.11
N ALA A 464 -2.22 1.96 -32.72
CA ALA A 464 -2.60 2.75 -33.89
C ALA A 464 -2.62 4.26 -33.56
N LEU A 465 -3.21 4.63 -32.42
CA LEU A 465 -3.23 6.03 -31.95
C LEU A 465 -1.82 6.54 -31.67
N SER A 466 -0.98 5.75 -31.01
CA SER A 466 0.42 6.09 -30.73
C SER A 466 1.22 6.27 -32.03
N LEU A 467 0.99 5.40 -33.01
CA LEU A 467 1.60 5.51 -34.33
C LEU A 467 1.13 6.78 -35.06
N LEU A 468 -0.17 7.07 -35.05
CA LEU A 468 -0.73 8.28 -35.66
C LEU A 468 -0.15 9.55 -35.01
N LEU A 469 -0.04 9.57 -33.68
CA LEU A 469 0.56 10.69 -32.94
C LEU A 469 2.04 10.87 -33.28
N THR A 470 2.80 9.80 -33.42
CA THR A 470 4.21 9.86 -33.81
C THR A 470 4.39 10.29 -35.26
N LEU A 471 3.52 9.83 -36.17
CA LEU A 471 3.52 10.25 -37.57
C LEU A 471 3.04 11.70 -37.72
N ALA A 472 2.06 12.15 -36.91
CA ALA A 472 1.60 13.54 -36.88
C ALA A 472 2.68 14.51 -36.34
N ARG A 473 3.52 14.02 -35.43
CA ARG A 473 4.73 14.71 -34.97
C ARG A 473 5.88 14.55 -35.97
N ARG A 474 5.57 14.52 -37.29
CA ARG A 474 6.63 14.53 -38.32
C ARG A 474 7.70 15.50 -37.88
N GLU A 475 8.93 14.99 -37.76
CA GLU A 475 10.11 15.83 -37.58
C GLU A 475 10.00 17.00 -38.56
N ARG A 476 9.94 18.21 -38.02
CA ARG A 476 10.10 19.40 -38.87
C ARG A 476 11.47 19.22 -39.50
N ARG A 477 11.50 18.82 -40.77
CA ARG A 477 12.76 18.67 -41.51
C ARG A 477 13.58 19.90 -41.19
N GLU A 478 14.83 19.67 -40.83
CA GLU A 478 15.79 20.74 -40.56
C GLU A 478 15.59 21.82 -41.66
N PRO A 479 15.37 23.09 -41.31
CA PRO A 479 14.95 24.11 -42.29
C PRO A 479 15.87 24.17 -43.52
N LEU A 480 17.19 23.95 -43.29
CA LEU A 480 18.21 23.90 -44.34
C LEU A 480 17.98 22.72 -45.30
N ALA A 481 17.71 21.52 -44.76
CA ALA A 481 17.44 20.32 -45.56
C ALA A 481 16.13 20.42 -46.35
N ALA A 482 15.12 21.09 -45.80
CA ALA A 482 13.86 21.35 -46.49
C ALA A 482 14.03 22.33 -47.65
N ALA A 483 14.83 23.39 -47.45
CA ALA A 483 15.14 24.36 -48.49
C ALA A 483 15.96 23.72 -49.62
N GLN A 484 16.98 22.93 -49.29
CA GLN A 484 17.75 22.21 -50.27
C GLN A 484 16.89 21.25 -51.11
N ALA A 485 16.01 20.48 -50.50
CA ALA A 485 15.06 19.61 -51.21
C ALA A 485 14.08 20.42 -52.11
N GLN A 486 13.74 21.64 -51.71
CA GLN A 486 12.94 22.54 -52.56
C GLN A 486 13.72 23.02 -53.77
N LEU A 487 14.95 23.42 -53.58
CA LEU A 487 15.84 23.86 -54.67
C LEU A 487 16.10 22.71 -55.66
N GLU A 488 16.43 21.52 -55.19
CA GLU A 488 16.60 20.31 -56.00
C GLU A 488 15.36 20.00 -56.86
N ARG A 489 14.16 20.11 -56.29
CA ARG A 489 12.90 19.93 -57.04
C ARG A 489 12.71 20.99 -58.15
N ARG A 490 13.10 22.25 -57.91
CA ARG A 490 13.03 23.31 -58.93
C ARG A 490 14.01 23.10 -60.04
N LEU A 491 15.24 22.75 -59.72
CA LEU A 491 16.29 22.42 -60.71
C LEU A 491 15.92 21.17 -61.52
N ALA A 492 15.33 20.17 -60.92
CA ALA A 492 14.84 18.99 -61.63
C ALA A 492 13.71 19.34 -62.64
N ARG A 493 12.81 20.28 -62.30
CA ARG A 493 11.80 20.79 -63.23
C ARG A 493 12.38 21.64 -64.37
N ALA A 494 13.56 22.22 -64.14
CA ALA A 494 14.31 22.94 -65.17
C ALA A 494 15.18 22.02 -66.02
N GLY A 495 15.14 20.70 -65.82
CA GLY A 495 15.89 19.72 -66.59
C GLY A 495 17.18 19.25 -65.91
N VAL A 496 17.51 19.72 -64.71
CA VAL A 496 18.77 19.38 -64.02
C VAL A 496 18.43 18.62 -62.72
N ALA A 497 18.02 17.36 -62.85
CA ALA A 497 17.81 16.48 -61.70
C ALA A 497 19.14 16.03 -61.08
N ARG A 498 19.19 15.88 -59.74
CA ARG A 498 20.32 15.34 -59.01
C ARG A 498 20.47 13.85 -59.31
N ARG A 499 21.70 13.36 -59.55
CA ARG A 499 21.97 11.96 -59.83
C ARG A 499 22.11 11.17 -58.52
N PRO A 500 21.80 9.85 -58.52
CA PRO A 500 22.07 9.00 -57.35
C PRO A 500 23.55 9.11 -56.92
N ALA A 501 23.79 9.23 -55.62
CA ALA A 501 25.12 9.38 -55.01
C ALA A 501 25.90 10.65 -55.40
N GLU A 502 25.30 11.61 -56.09
CA GLU A 502 25.97 12.89 -56.45
C GLU A 502 26.07 13.80 -55.22
N GLY A 503 27.32 14.18 -54.86
CA GLY A 503 27.56 15.12 -53.76
C GLY A 503 27.03 16.53 -54.07
N PRO A 504 26.65 17.34 -53.04
CA PRO A 504 26.07 18.66 -53.26
C PRO A 504 26.99 19.57 -54.11
N LEU A 505 28.29 19.58 -53.85
CA LEU A 505 29.23 20.40 -54.59
C LEU A 505 29.19 20.11 -56.11
N HIS A 506 29.29 18.84 -56.48
CA HIS A 506 29.25 18.42 -57.88
C HIS A 506 27.91 18.72 -58.53
N TYR A 507 26.84 18.56 -57.74
CA TYR A 507 25.48 18.90 -58.22
C TYR A 507 25.34 20.39 -58.55
N PHE A 508 25.77 21.29 -57.67
CA PHE A 508 25.72 22.72 -57.91
C PHE A 508 26.62 23.14 -59.11
N GLN A 509 27.82 22.59 -59.21
CA GLN A 509 28.72 22.84 -60.35
C GLN A 509 28.10 22.39 -61.67
N ARG A 510 27.49 21.22 -61.72
CA ARG A 510 26.80 20.73 -62.90
C ARG A 510 25.55 21.56 -63.23
N ALA A 511 24.78 21.97 -62.23
CA ALA A 511 23.61 22.84 -62.40
C ALA A 511 24.02 24.23 -62.96
N ALA A 512 25.10 24.81 -62.47
CA ALA A 512 25.65 26.06 -62.95
C ALA A 512 26.15 25.98 -64.40
N ARG A 513 26.69 24.83 -64.84
CA ARG A 513 27.06 24.61 -66.25
C ARG A 513 25.86 24.40 -67.16
N ALA A 514 24.81 23.74 -66.66
CA ALA A 514 23.58 23.44 -67.41
C ALA A 514 22.65 24.67 -67.54
N LEU A 515 22.77 25.65 -66.65
CA LEU A 515 21.98 26.88 -66.60
C LEU A 515 22.88 28.10 -66.54
N PRO A 516 23.56 28.47 -67.68
CA PRO A 516 24.56 29.54 -67.70
C PRO A 516 24.01 30.89 -67.23
N GLN A 517 22.76 31.17 -67.47
CA GLN A 517 22.06 32.40 -67.07
C GLN A 517 21.85 32.53 -65.55
N HIS A 518 22.04 31.44 -64.77
CA HIS A 518 21.93 31.39 -63.33
C HIS A 518 23.21 30.91 -62.67
N ARG A 519 24.35 30.98 -63.39
CA ARG A 519 25.64 30.45 -62.94
C ARG A 519 26.04 31.01 -61.58
N ASP A 520 26.09 32.36 -61.51
CA ASP A 520 26.59 33.03 -60.31
C ASP A 520 25.68 32.80 -59.09
N GLU A 521 24.33 32.82 -59.28
CA GLU A 521 23.36 32.51 -58.22
C GLU A 521 23.49 31.07 -57.72
N LEU A 522 23.69 30.10 -58.63
CA LEU A 522 23.86 28.70 -58.27
C LEU A 522 25.20 28.42 -57.56
N GLN A 523 26.26 29.12 -57.96
CA GLN A 523 27.54 29.05 -57.26
C GLN A 523 27.41 29.62 -55.84
N ALA A 524 26.84 30.79 -55.67
CA ALA A 524 26.64 31.43 -54.39
C ALA A 524 25.72 30.59 -53.47
N LEU A 525 24.62 30.02 -53.99
CA LEU A 525 23.75 29.10 -53.25
C LEU A 525 24.48 27.83 -52.84
N GLY A 526 25.34 27.28 -53.72
CA GLY A 526 26.15 26.08 -53.43
C GLY A 526 27.17 26.33 -52.33
N GLU A 527 27.92 27.43 -52.43
CA GLU A 527 28.93 27.83 -51.44
C GLU A 527 28.28 28.07 -50.06
N THR A 528 27.17 28.81 -50.05
CA THR A 528 26.40 29.09 -48.82
C THR A 528 25.89 27.80 -48.20
N TYR A 529 25.31 26.90 -49.00
CA TYR A 529 24.81 25.60 -48.48
C TYR A 529 25.94 24.74 -47.88
N LEU A 530 27.09 24.65 -48.59
CA LEU A 530 28.24 23.88 -48.14
C LEU A 530 28.83 24.47 -46.86
N ALA A 531 28.95 25.78 -46.75
CA ALA A 531 29.39 26.45 -45.54
C ALA A 531 28.46 26.18 -44.34
N LEU A 532 27.14 26.33 -44.56
CA LEU A 532 26.13 26.09 -43.50
C LEU A 532 26.04 24.61 -43.08
N ARG A 533 26.29 23.69 -44.01
CA ARG A 533 26.11 22.26 -43.75
C ARG A 533 27.36 21.58 -43.20
N TYR A 534 28.55 21.99 -43.63
CA TYR A 534 29.81 21.26 -43.38
C TYR A 534 30.89 22.09 -42.69
N ALA A 535 30.89 23.40 -42.77
CA ALA A 535 31.91 24.26 -42.20
C ALA A 535 31.60 24.71 -40.75
N CYS A 536 30.33 24.72 -40.33
CA CYS A 536 29.89 25.17 -39.00
C CYS A 536 29.11 24.08 -38.28
N ALA A 537 29.52 23.73 -37.06
CA ALA A 537 28.79 22.77 -36.21
C ALA A 537 27.41 23.31 -35.77
N ALA A 538 27.28 24.65 -35.66
CA ALA A 538 26.00 25.34 -35.37
C ALA A 538 25.95 26.66 -36.16
N PRO A 539 25.36 26.66 -37.37
CA PRO A 539 25.27 27.90 -38.18
C PRO A 539 24.36 28.93 -37.51
N ALA A 540 24.73 30.19 -37.56
CA ALA A 540 23.92 31.29 -37.04
C ALA A 540 22.52 31.31 -37.72
N ALA A 541 21.46 31.47 -36.93
CA ALA A 541 20.07 31.40 -37.41
C ALA A 541 19.78 32.40 -38.54
N GLU A 542 20.47 33.54 -38.51
CA GLU A 542 20.35 34.59 -39.52
C GLU A 542 20.90 34.14 -40.88
N LEU A 543 22.02 33.46 -40.94
CA LEU A 543 22.60 32.91 -42.17
C LEU A 543 21.71 31.81 -42.77
N VAL A 544 21.14 30.96 -41.95
CA VAL A 544 20.18 29.95 -42.40
C VAL A 544 18.94 30.64 -42.99
N GLN A 545 18.43 31.69 -42.34
CA GLN A 545 17.27 32.42 -42.79
C GLN A 545 17.51 33.14 -44.12
N ASN A 546 18.68 33.73 -44.30
CA ASN A 546 19.11 34.33 -45.57
C ASN A 546 19.17 33.28 -46.70
N TYR A 547 19.71 32.10 -46.44
CA TYR A 547 19.72 31.01 -47.43
C TYR A 547 18.27 30.58 -47.80
N LEU A 548 17.39 30.46 -46.83
CA LEU A 548 15.97 30.12 -47.04
C LEU A 548 15.27 31.14 -47.95
N ILE A 549 15.56 32.44 -47.77
CA ILE A 549 15.04 33.53 -48.56
C ILE A 549 15.58 33.43 -50.01
N GLN A 550 16.88 33.26 -50.18
CA GLN A 550 17.50 33.10 -51.49
C GLN A 550 16.93 31.91 -52.28
N VAL A 551 16.80 30.75 -51.62
CA VAL A 551 16.18 29.58 -52.25
C VAL A 551 14.71 29.82 -52.61
N ARG A 552 13.96 30.59 -51.80
CA ARG A 552 12.54 30.95 -52.13
C ARG A 552 12.42 31.84 -53.36
N HIS A 553 13.37 32.72 -53.59
CA HIS A 553 13.33 33.64 -54.73
C HIS A 553 13.94 33.05 -56.00
N PHE A 554 14.78 32.06 -55.89
CA PHE A 554 15.42 31.41 -57.03
C PHE A 554 14.40 30.68 -57.93
N ARG A 555 14.28 31.12 -59.20
CA ARG A 555 13.32 30.57 -60.19
C ARG A 555 14.07 30.25 -61.51
N PRO A 556 14.59 29.02 -61.65
CA PRO A 556 15.28 28.66 -62.89
C PRO A 556 14.29 28.60 -64.05
N ARG A 557 14.69 29.22 -65.20
CA ARG A 557 13.96 29.07 -66.46
C ARG A 557 14.33 27.71 -67.10
N ARG A 558 13.35 27.05 -67.74
CA ARG A 558 13.62 25.80 -68.46
C ARG A 558 14.72 25.97 -69.50
N VAL A 559 15.62 24.98 -69.62
CA VAL A 559 16.50 24.88 -70.77
C VAL A 559 15.63 24.57 -71.98
N VAL A 560 15.50 25.52 -72.90
CA VAL A 560 14.91 25.30 -74.24
C VAL A 560 16.01 24.56 -75.01
N GLN A 561 15.81 23.27 -75.29
CA GLN A 561 16.70 22.51 -76.18
C GLN A 561 16.57 23.05 -77.59
#